data_4c98d109d82ed03c0366842b54157cbe
#
_entry.id   4c98d109d82ed03c0366842b54157cbe
#
_cell.length_a   1.000
_cell.length_b   1.000
_cell.length_c   1.000
_cell.angle_alpha   90.00
_cell.angle_beta   90.00
_cell.angle_gamma   90.00
#
_symmetry.space_group_name_H-M   'P 1'
#
loop_
_entity.id
_entity.type
_entity.pdbx_description
1 polymer ?
#
loop_
_entity_poly.entity_id
_entity_poly.type
_entity_poly.pdbx_seq_one_letter_code
_entity_poly.pdbx_strand_id
1 'polypeptide(L)'
;VICSCSPRMHEATFRKAAASAGLNPYMVEIANIREQCSWIHKDMPTATEKAIILGRAAIAKVQLNTPLIAGESPVTKRALVIGRGIAGIQPALDIADARFEVDIVEKQPTIGGKMTQLDKTFPTLDCAACILTPKMVDCAQNDNINIYAFSEVEEVKGFVGNFTVKIRKKARYVDETKCTGCGLCTEKCPQKRVPNEFNLGMDNRRAVYIPFAQAVPKIATIDPDYCNMLKNGKCGVCAKVCTAGAIDYKQKDQIV
;
A
#
# COMPACT_ATOMS: atom_id res chain seq x y z
N VAL A 1 -20.55 -29.56 17.53
CA VAL A 1 -20.64 -29.53 16.05
C VAL A 1 -21.92 -28.88 15.63
N ILE A 2 -21.86 -28.04 14.59
CA ILE A 2 -23.01 -27.32 14.06
C ILE A 2 -23.15 -27.69 12.57
N CYS A 3 -24.29 -28.24 12.20
CA CYS A 3 -24.63 -28.55 10.81
C CYS A 3 -25.38 -27.36 10.20
N SER A 4 -24.73 -26.57 9.35
CA SER A 4 -25.25 -25.26 8.91
C SER A 4 -24.68 -24.84 7.55
N CYS A 5 -24.58 -23.55 7.34
CA CYS A 5 -24.01 -22.92 6.15
C CYS A 5 -22.48 -22.94 6.14
N SER A 6 -21.88 -22.21 5.20
CA SER A 6 -20.45 -22.04 5.09
C SER A 6 -19.83 -21.51 6.39
N PRO A 7 -18.74 -22.13 6.88
CA PRO A 7 -17.95 -21.59 7.99
C PRO A 7 -17.48 -20.16 7.77
N ARG A 8 -17.15 -19.80 6.52
CA ARG A 8 -16.67 -18.46 6.14
C ARG A 8 -17.60 -17.32 6.57
N MET A 9 -18.91 -17.59 6.59
CA MET A 9 -19.90 -16.56 6.95
C MET A 9 -20.25 -16.57 8.44
N HIS A 10 -20.29 -17.73 9.09
CA HIS A 10 -20.94 -17.85 10.39
C HIS A 10 -20.07 -18.40 11.52
N GLU A 11 -18.80 -18.76 11.21
CA GLU A 11 -17.90 -19.34 12.21
C GLU A 11 -17.70 -18.42 13.42
N ALA A 12 -17.46 -17.14 13.19
CA ALA A 12 -17.28 -16.16 14.26
C ALA A 12 -18.53 -16.04 15.16
N THR A 13 -19.71 -16.06 14.55
CA THR A 13 -20.99 -15.99 15.28
C THR A 13 -21.19 -17.21 16.18
N PHE A 14 -20.96 -18.40 15.65
CA PHE A 14 -21.10 -19.65 16.42
C PHE A 14 -20.03 -19.81 17.49
N ARG A 15 -18.79 -19.43 17.23
CA ARG A 15 -17.74 -19.39 18.22
C ARG A 15 -18.06 -18.44 19.37
N LYS A 16 -18.58 -17.25 19.07
CA LYS A 16 -19.03 -16.29 20.07
C LYS A 16 -20.19 -16.84 20.91
N ALA A 17 -21.16 -17.50 20.29
CA ALA A 17 -22.28 -18.15 20.99
C ALA A 17 -21.78 -19.29 21.89
N ALA A 18 -20.85 -20.12 21.44
CA ALA A 18 -20.22 -21.16 22.26
C ALA A 18 -19.47 -20.57 23.46
N ALA A 19 -18.70 -19.51 23.25
CA ALA A 19 -17.98 -18.81 24.32
C ALA A 19 -18.93 -18.23 25.37
N SER A 20 -20.05 -17.64 24.95
CA SER A 20 -21.08 -17.13 25.88
C SER A 20 -21.78 -18.22 26.71
N ALA A 21 -21.77 -19.46 26.21
CA ALA A 21 -22.23 -20.64 26.92
C ALA A 21 -21.13 -21.34 27.76
N GLY A 22 -19.95 -20.73 27.91
CA GLY A 22 -18.85 -21.27 28.69
C GLY A 22 -18.04 -22.37 27.99
N LEU A 23 -18.25 -22.60 26.71
CA LEU A 23 -17.49 -23.56 25.92
C LEU A 23 -16.26 -22.89 25.26
N ASN A 24 -15.18 -23.65 25.12
CA ASN A 24 -14.03 -23.14 24.38
C ASN A 24 -14.40 -22.89 22.89
N PRO A 25 -14.26 -21.67 22.35
CA PRO A 25 -14.69 -21.32 20.99
C PRO A 25 -13.94 -22.08 19.90
N TYR A 26 -12.76 -22.61 20.19
CA TYR A 26 -11.96 -23.39 19.23
C TYR A 26 -12.34 -24.86 19.18
N MET A 27 -13.23 -25.31 20.11
CA MET A 27 -13.82 -26.63 20.08
C MET A 27 -15.13 -26.67 19.28
N VAL A 28 -15.39 -25.69 18.44
CA VAL A 28 -16.54 -25.61 17.55
C VAL A 28 -16.14 -25.98 16.12
N GLU A 29 -16.84 -26.99 15.56
CA GLU A 29 -16.72 -27.38 14.16
C GLU A 29 -18.05 -27.20 13.44
N ILE A 30 -18.00 -26.78 12.17
CA ILE A 30 -19.17 -26.55 11.34
C ILE A 30 -19.14 -27.49 10.14
N ALA A 31 -20.16 -28.32 10.03
CA ALA A 31 -20.42 -29.11 8.84
C ALA A 31 -21.27 -28.28 7.87
N ASN A 32 -20.72 -27.97 6.71
CA ASN A 32 -21.42 -27.18 5.69
C ASN A 32 -22.38 -28.10 4.90
N ILE A 33 -23.57 -28.30 5.43
CA ILE A 33 -24.62 -29.11 4.80
C ILE A 33 -25.49 -28.31 3.81
N ARG A 34 -25.40 -27.02 3.80
CA ARG A 34 -26.15 -26.16 2.86
C ARG A 34 -25.48 -26.17 1.48
N GLU A 35 -24.27 -25.67 1.37
CA GLU A 35 -23.58 -25.51 0.10
C GLU A 35 -23.08 -26.84 -0.44
N GLN A 36 -22.65 -27.75 0.44
CA GLN A 36 -22.08 -29.02 0.03
C GLN A 36 -23.10 -30.18 -0.08
N CYS A 37 -24.33 -30.00 0.36
CA CYS A 37 -25.37 -31.00 0.27
C CYS A 37 -26.65 -30.45 -0.38
N SER A 38 -27.44 -29.61 0.31
CA SER A 38 -28.79 -29.22 -0.15
C SER A 38 -28.79 -28.39 -1.44
N TRP A 39 -27.73 -27.66 -1.75
CA TRP A 39 -27.65 -26.91 -3.00
C TRP A 39 -27.16 -27.72 -4.19
N ILE A 40 -26.43 -28.82 -3.95
CA ILE A 40 -25.81 -29.61 -5.01
C ILE A 40 -26.67 -30.80 -5.39
N HIS A 41 -27.30 -31.45 -4.42
CA HIS A 41 -28.10 -32.64 -4.62
C HIS A 41 -29.57 -32.30 -4.72
N LYS A 42 -30.24 -32.79 -5.79
CA LYS A 42 -31.67 -32.59 -6.03
C LYS A 42 -32.54 -33.66 -5.33
N ASP A 43 -31.97 -34.85 -5.13
CA ASP A 43 -32.64 -35.96 -4.46
C ASP A 43 -32.35 -35.98 -2.96
N MET A 44 -33.37 -36.14 -2.15
CA MET A 44 -33.28 -36.11 -0.69
C MET A 44 -32.46 -37.24 -0.08
N PRO A 45 -32.54 -38.51 -0.56
CA PRO A 45 -31.73 -39.59 -0.01
C PRO A 45 -30.26 -39.32 -0.10
N THR A 46 -29.72 -38.98 -1.27
CA THR A 46 -28.29 -38.69 -1.48
C THR A 46 -27.83 -37.46 -0.69
N ALA A 47 -28.64 -36.40 -0.63
CA ALA A 47 -28.32 -35.23 0.18
C ALA A 47 -28.27 -35.56 1.68
N THR A 48 -29.19 -36.40 2.18
CA THR A 48 -29.23 -36.82 3.56
C THR A 48 -28.03 -37.68 3.94
N GLU A 49 -27.68 -38.67 3.09
CA GLU A 49 -26.52 -39.52 3.30
C GLU A 49 -25.24 -38.67 3.38
N LYS A 50 -25.04 -37.76 2.44
CA LYS A 50 -23.89 -36.86 2.45
C LYS A 50 -23.87 -35.95 3.65
N ALA A 51 -24.99 -35.40 4.09
CA ALA A 51 -25.08 -34.58 5.29
C ALA A 51 -24.66 -35.36 6.54
N ILE A 52 -25.07 -36.63 6.66
CA ILE A 52 -24.65 -37.52 7.74
C ILE A 52 -23.13 -37.74 7.72
N ILE A 53 -22.57 -38.00 6.54
CA ILE A 53 -21.12 -38.18 6.37
C ILE A 53 -20.36 -36.93 6.81
N LEU A 54 -20.77 -35.74 6.35
CA LEU A 54 -20.14 -34.48 6.72
C LEU A 54 -20.26 -34.19 8.22
N GLY A 55 -21.43 -34.44 8.82
CA GLY A 55 -21.63 -34.31 10.25
C GLY A 55 -20.71 -35.25 11.05
N ARG A 56 -20.63 -36.52 10.66
CA ARG A 56 -19.72 -37.51 11.26
C ARG A 56 -18.26 -37.10 11.14
N ALA A 57 -17.83 -36.60 9.98
CA ALA A 57 -16.48 -36.09 9.78
C ALA A 57 -16.17 -34.90 10.69
N ALA A 58 -17.10 -33.97 10.85
CA ALA A 58 -16.94 -32.82 11.76
C ALA A 58 -16.91 -33.26 13.24
N ILE A 59 -17.67 -34.28 13.64
CA ILE A 59 -17.61 -34.87 14.97
C ILE A 59 -16.24 -35.52 15.21
N ALA A 60 -15.77 -36.32 14.27
CA ALA A 60 -14.45 -36.96 14.38
C ALA A 60 -13.32 -35.90 14.46
N LYS A 61 -13.43 -34.83 13.68
CA LYS A 61 -12.48 -33.74 13.71
C LYS A 61 -12.45 -33.03 15.07
N VAL A 62 -13.61 -32.66 15.60
CA VAL A 62 -13.68 -31.94 16.89
C VAL A 62 -13.16 -32.75 18.04
N GLN A 63 -13.24 -34.09 17.99
CA GLN A 63 -12.67 -34.97 18.99
C GLN A 63 -11.13 -34.93 19.04
N LEU A 64 -10.51 -34.58 17.92
CA LEU A 64 -9.07 -34.44 17.79
C LEU A 64 -8.57 -32.99 18.04
N ASN A 65 -9.49 -32.03 18.13
CA ASN A 65 -9.16 -30.66 18.43
C ASN A 65 -8.68 -30.51 19.88
N THR A 66 -7.75 -29.61 20.11
CA THR A 66 -7.33 -29.21 21.45
C THR A 66 -7.90 -27.84 21.79
N PRO A 67 -8.32 -27.58 23.04
CA PRO A 67 -8.79 -26.28 23.43
C PRO A 67 -7.64 -25.27 23.34
N LEU A 68 -7.83 -24.26 22.48
CA LEU A 68 -6.86 -23.18 22.32
C LEU A 68 -7.24 -22.00 23.22
N ILE A 69 -6.23 -21.33 23.72
CA ILE A 69 -6.37 -20.08 24.46
C ILE A 69 -5.88 -18.97 23.56
N ALA A 70 -6.71 -17.93 23.36
CA ALA A 70 -6.29 -16.77 22.60
C ALA A 70 -5.12 -16.07 23.32
N GLY A 71 -4.00 -15.95 22.65
CA GLY A 71 -2.89 -15.15 23.15
C GLY A 71 -3.20 -13.65 22.96
N GLU A 72 -2.74 -12.85 23.90
CA GLU A 72 -2.77 -11.39 23.80
C GLU A 72 -1.36 -10.89 23.46
N SER A 73 -1.25 -10.00 22.51
CA SER A 73 0.00 -9.34 22.17
C SER A 73 -0.25 -7.83 22.08
N PRO A 74 0.65 -7.02 22.65
CA PRO A 74 0.56 -5.57 22.47
C PRO A 74 0.68 -5.23 20.98
N VAL A 75 -0.14 -4.28 20.52
CA VAL A 75 -0.15 -3.84 19.13
C VAL A 75 0.31 -2.39 19.06
N THR A 76 1.33 -2.13 18.26
CA THR A 76 1.74 -0.77 17.90
C THR A 76 0.66 -0.16 17.02
N LYS A 77 0.06 0.94 17.48
CA LYS A 77 -1.04 1.61 16.78
C LYS A 77 -0.50 2.52 15.65
N ARG A 78 0.21 1.92 14.72
CA ARG A 78 0.80 2.58 13.55
C ARG A 78 0.66 1.67 12.34
N ALA A 79 0.38 2.22 11.19
CA ALA A 79 0.20 1.45 9.96
C ALA A 79 1.28 1.79 8.92
N LEU A 80 1.73 0.78 8.18
CA LEU A 80 2.57 0.96 7.02
C LEU A 80 1.78 0.62 5.75
N VAL A 81 1.72 1.56 4.83
CA VAL A 81 1.13 1.37 3.50
C VAL A 81 2.25 1.34 2.46
N ILE A 82 2.39 0.21 1.78
CA ILE A 82 3.39 0.03 0.72
C ILE A 82 2.71 0.22 -0.64
N GLY A 83 3.17 1.24 -1.37
CA GLY A 83 2.60 1.64 -2.66
C GLY A 83 1.51 2.70 -2.53
N ARG A 84 1.57 3.71 -3.39
CA ARG A 84 0.78 4.96 -3.31
C ARG A 84 0.02 5.28 -4.58
N GLY A 85 -0.61 4.28 -5.19
CA GLY A 85 -1.76 4.49 -6.04
C GLY A 85 -2.97 4.86 -5.19
N ILE A 86 -4.10 5.13 -5.80
CA ILE A 86 -5.35 5.44 -5.10
C ILE A 86 -5.73 4.37 -4.06
N ALA A 87 -5.39 3.10 -4.33
CA ALA A 87 -5.64 1.98 -3.42
C ALA A 87 -4.81 2.02 -2.12
N GLY A 88 -3.67 2.73 -2.11
CA GLY A 88 -2.90 2.96 -0.89
C GLY A 88 -3.23 4.29 -0.23
N ILE A 89 -3.53 5.32 -1.02
CA ILE A 89 -3.90 6.65 -0.54
C ILE A 89 -5.20 6.60 0.28
N GLN A 90 -6.24 5.93 -0.22
CA GLN A 90 -7.52 5.89 0.47
C GLN A 90 -7.45 5.21 1.85
N PRO A 91 -6.90 3.99 2.00
CA PRO A 91 -6.74 3.40 3.32
C PRO A 91 -5.85 4.22 4.25
N ALA A 92 -4.83 4.91 3.73
CA ALA A 92 -3.99 5.77 4.55
C ALA A 92 -4.78 6.93 5.16
N LEU A 93 -5.64 7.57 4.37
CA LEU A 93 -6.54 8.61 4.84
C LEU A 93 -7.54 8.06 5.86
N ASP A 94 -8.19 6.93 5.57
CA ASP A 94 -9.18 6.32 6.47
C ASP A 94 -8.59 5.95 7.83
N ILE A 95 -7.34 5.44 7.86
CA ILE A 95 -6.61 5.10 9.08
C ILE A 95 -6.19 6.39 9.83
N ALA A 96 -5.71 7.40 9.12
CA ALA A 96 -5.32 8.67 9.71
C ALA A 96 -6.51 9.43 10.31
N ASP A 97 -7.68 9.37 9.68
CA ASP A 97 -8.93 9.93 10.19
C ASP A 97 -9.38 9.23 11.48
N ALA A 98 -9.05 7.95 11.63
CA ALA A 98 -9.22 7.21 12.89
C ALA A 98 -8.15 7.56 13.95
N ARG A 99 -7.29 8.56 13.70
CA ARG A 99 -6.23 9.06 14.57
C ARG A 99 -5.09 8.07 14.83
N PHE A 100 -4.79 7.23 13.86
CA PHE A 100 -3.60 6.39 13.88
C PHE A 100 -2.52 6.98 12.97
N GLU A 101 -1.26 6.82 13.37
CA GLU A 101 -0.13 7.19 12.51
C GLU A 101 -0.02 6.24 11.32
N VAL A 102 0.25 6.80 10.15
CA VAL A 102 0.42 6.04 8.92
C VAL A 102 1.71 6.44 8.22
N ASP A 103 2.54 5.46 7.95
CA ASP A 103 3.70 5.62 7.08
C ASP A 103 3.37 5.10 5.69
N ILE A 104 3.59 5.93 4.69
CA ILE A 104 3.40 5.55 3.30
C ILE A 104 4.76 5.46 2.61
N VAL A 105 5.09 4.33 1.98
CA VAL A 105 6.34 4.11 1.23
C VAL A 105 6.06 3.98 -0.26
N GLU A 106 6.81 4.72 -1.08
CA GLU A 106 6.67 4.70 -2.53
C GLU A 106 8.01 4.77 -3.25
N LYS A 107 8.20 3.88 -4.20
CA LYS A 107 9.42 3.80 -5.03
C LYS A 107 9.57 4.95 -6.02
N GLN A 108 8.47 5.55 -6.47
CA GLN A 108 8.49 6.69 -7.38
C GLN A 108 8.70 8.02 -6.63
N PRO A 109 9.19 9.07 -7.30
CA PRO A 109 9.42 10.37 -6.66
C PRO A 109 8.16 11.09 -6.16
N THR A 110 6.98 10.63 -6.52
CA THR A 110 5.67 11.22 -6.17
C THR A 110 4.64 10.16 -5.85
N ILE A 111 3.57 10.53 -5.18
CA ILE A 111 2.37 9.70 -4.98
C ILE A 111 1.41 9.78 -6.15
N GLY A 112 0.39 8.93 -6.17
CA GLY A 112 -0.72 8.91 -7.13
C GLY A 112 -0.75 7.67 -8.01
N GLY A 113 0.39 7.00 -8.22
CA GLY A 113 0.49 5.77 -9.00
C GLY A 113 0.00 5.93 -10.44
N LYS A 114 -0.53 4.86 -11.03
CA LYS A 114 -0.97 4.86 -12.43
C LYS A 114 -2.20 5.72 -12.70
N MET A 115 -3.00 6.05 -11.69
CA MET A 115 -4.16 6.91 -11.87
C MET A 115 -3.78 8.34 -12.31
N THR A 116 -2.55 8.79 -12.00
CA THR A 116 -2.02 10.07 -12.50
C THR A 116 -1.81 10.11 -14.00
N GLN A 117 -1.73 8.94 -14.65
CA GLN A 117 -1.51 8.78 -16.10
C GLN A 117 -2.82 8.62 -16.88
N LEU A 118 -3.97 8.56 -16.19
CA LEU A 118 -5.28 8.39 -16.79
C LEU A 118 -5.96 9.76 -16.98
N ASP A 119 -6.66 9.92 -18.09
CA ASP A 119 -7.55 11.06 -18.30
C ASP A 119 -8.85 10.85 -17.52
N LYS A 120 -9.46 9.69 -17.68
CA LYS A 120 -10.75 9.34 -17.05
C LYS A 120 -10.73 7.99 -16.38
N THR A 121 -11.62 7.81 -15.41
CA THR A 121 -11.81 6.54 -14.69
C THR A 121 -13.03 5.79 -15.21
N PHE A 122 -12.91 4.49 -15.39
CA PHE A 122 -14.04 3.61 -15.70
C PHE A 122 -14.75 3.18 -14.40
N PRO A 123 -16.09 2.99 -14.38
CA PRO A 123 -17.04 3.11 -15.50
C PRO A 123 -17.69 4.49 -15.65
N THR A 124 -17.51 5.39 -14.69
CA THR A 124 -18.22 6.68 -14.61
C THR A 124 -17.67 7.73 -15.57
N LEU A 125 -16.49 7.51 -16.12
CA LEU A 125 -15.76 8.46 -16.99
C LEU A 125 -15.45 9.80 -16.30
N ASP A 126 -15.31 9.78 -15.00
CA ASP A 126 -14.89 10.93 -14.21
C ASP A 126 -13.42 11.29 -14.50
N CYS A 127 -13.09 12.56 -14.33
CA CYS A 127 -11.73 13.06 -14.45
C CYS A 127 -10.81 12.43 -13.38
N ALA A 128 -9.83 11.66 -13.81
CA ALA A 128 -8.92 10.95 -12.88
C ALA A 128 -8.12 11.92 -11.99
N ALA A 129 -7.60 13.01 -12.56
CA ALA A 129 -6.87 14.03 -11.81
C ALA A 129 -7.76 14.77 -10.80
N CYS A 130 -9.04 15.01 -11.15
CA CYS A 130 -9.99 15.71 -10.30
C CYS A 130 -10.35 14.91 -9.04
N ILE A 131 -10.34 13.59 -9.14
CA ILE A 131 -10.58 12.69 -7.98
C ILE A 131 -9.29 12.49 -7.17
N LEU A 132 -8.17 12.27 -7.86
CA LEU A 132 -6.94 11.85 -7.21
C LEU A 132 -6.19 13.01 -6.55
N THR A 133 -6.11 14.18 -7.21
CA THR A 133 -5.30 15.32 -6.72
C THR A 133 -5.71 15.79 -5.33
N PRO A 134 -7.00 15.98 -5.00
CA PRO A 134 -7.42 16.33 -3.64
C PRO A 134 -6.92 15.32 -2.62
N LYS A 135 -7.10 14.02 -2.87
CA LYS A 135 -6.67 12.95 -1.96
C LYS A 135 -5.15 12.91 -1.76
N MET A 136 -4.36 13.24 -2.79
CA MET A 136 -2.90 13.37 -2.68
C MET A 136 -2.52 14.56 -1.80
N VAL A 137 -3.23 15.67 -1.92
CA VAL A 137 -3.03 16.88 -1.10
C VAL A 137 -3.43 16.59 0.35
N ASP A 138 -4.59 15.97 0.57
CA ASP A 138 -5.06 15.56 1.90
C ASP A 138 -4.03 14.68 2.61
N CYS A 139 -3.44 13.69 1.91
CA CYS A 139 -2.35 12.88 2.46
C CYS A 139 -1.11 13.71 2.86
N ALA A 140 -0.77 14.73 2.06
CA ALA A 140 0.41 15.56 2.34
C ALA A 140 0.20 16.57 3.46
N GLN A 141 -1.05 16.91 3.74
CA GLN A 141 -1.44 17.89 4.77
C GLN A 141 -1.89 17.25 6.09
N ASN A 142 -2.07 15.92 6.11
CA ASN A 142 -2.50 15.22 7.31
C ASN A 142 -1.31 14.94 8.23
N ASP A 143 -1.36 15.49 9.46
CA ASP A 143 -0.28 15.36 10.45
C ASP A 143 -0.02 13.91 10.90
N ASN A 144 -1.00 13.02 10.72
CA ASN A 144 -0.86 11.60 11.05
C ASN A 144 -0.27 10.77 9.88
N ILE A 145 0.04 11.39 8.74
CA ILE A 145 0.58 10.67 7.56
C ILE A 145 2.00 11.10 7.25
N ASN A 146 2.94 10.17 7.35
CA ASN A 146 4.31 10.36 6.91
C ASN A 146 4.50 9.79 5.51
N ILE A 147 4.99 10.62 4.59
CA ILE A 147 5.19 10.23 3.20
C ILE A 147 6.68 9.99 2.92
N TYR A 148 7.07 8.75 2.70
CA TYR A 148 8.40 8.34 2.23
C TYR A 148 8.36 8.12 0.71
N ALA A 149 8.46 9.22 -0.04
CA ALA A 149 8.57 9.18 -1.50
C ALA A 149 10.01 8.82 -1.92
N PHE A 150 10.14 8.21 -3.10
CA PHE A 150 11.40 7.73 -3.66
C PHE A 150 12.13 6.77 -2.71
N SER A 151 11.35 5.87 -2.09
CA SER A 151 11.80 4.97 -1.04
C SER A 151 11.31 3.54 -1.27
N GLU A 152 12.07 2.58 -0.81
CA GLU A 152 11.76 1.14 -0.91
C GLU A 152 11.91 0.46 0.44
N VAL A 153 11.05 -0.51 0.72
CA VAL A 153 11.19 -1.38 1.89
C VAL A 153 12.32 -2.38 1.61
N GLU A 154 13.33 -2.42 2.46
CA GLU A 154 14.44 -3.36 2.37
C GLU A 154 14.23 -4.61 3.24
N GLU A 155 13.71 -4.42 4.44
CA GLU A 155 13.59 -5.50 5.40
C GLU A 155 12.36 -5.29 6.28
N VAL A 156 11.69 -6.39 6.61
CA VAL A 156 10.58 -6.42 7.59
C VAL A 156 10.90 -7.51 8.60
N LYS A 157 10.98 -7.15 9.89
CA LYS A 157 11.19 -8.07 11.01
C LYS A 157 10.09 -7.91 12.04
N GLY A 158 9.92 -8.94 12.88
CA GLY A 158 8.95 -8.92 13.97
C GLY A 158 7.80 -9.88 13.76
N PHE A 159 6.68 -9.58 14.37
CA PHE A 159 5.48 -10.41 14.36
C PHE A 159 4.23 -9.53 14.31
N VAL A 160 3.06 -10.13 14.11
CA VAL A 160 1.78 -9.42 14.01
C VAL A 160 1.56 -8.50 15.21
N GLY A 161 1.41 -7.21 14.91
CA GLY A 161 1.27 -6.16 15.91
C GLY A 161 2.57 -5.43 16.28
N ASN A 162 3.75 -5.99 15.96
CA ASN A 162 5.05 -5.40 16.29
C ASN A 162 6.07 -5.67 15.19
N PHE A 163 5.91 -4.99 14.06
CA PHE A 163 6.87 -5.04 12.96
C PHE A 163 7.87 -3.89 13.05
N THR A 164 9.14 -4.21 12.78
CA THR A 164 10.20 -3.23 12.50
C THR A 164 10.48 -3.28 11.01
N VAL A 165 10.34 -2.14 10.34
CA VAL A 165 10.50 -2.04 8.90
C VAL A 165 11.65 -1.11 8.59
N LYS A 166 12.59 -1.59 7.78
CA LYS A 166 13.73 -0.83 7.29
C LYS A 166 13.43 -0.29 5.91
N ILE A 167 13.49 1.02 5.77
CA ILE A 167 13.17 1.73 4.53
C ILE A 167 14.44 2.39 3.99
N ARG A 168 14.76 2.15 2.72
CA ARG A 168 15.80 2.88 2.00
C ARG A 168 15.18 4.04 1.23
N LYS A 169 15.51 5.27 1.65
CA LYS A 169 15.18 6.49 0.94
C LYS A 169 16.29 6.80 -0.07
N LYS A 170 15.96 6.75 -1.35
CA LYS A 170 16.91 6.99 -2.45
C LYS A 170 17.29 8.46 -2.52
N ALA A 171 18.53 8.73 -2.89
CA ALA A 171 19.00 10.08 -3.11
C ALA A 171 18.28 10.73 -4.31
N ARG A 172 17.60 11.85 -4.07
CA ARG A 172 17.04 12.70 -5.14
C ARG A 172 18.05 13.65 -5.71
N TYR A 173 19.20 13.84 -5.02
CA TYR A 173 20.19 14.89 -5.26
C TYR A 173 19.61 16.30 -5.19
N VAL A 174 18.51 16.45 -4.46
CA VAL A 174 17.78 17.69 -4.21
C VAL A 174 17.32 17.67 -2.76
N ASP A 175 17.63 18.72 -2.02
CA ASP A 175 17.17 18.93 -0.65
C ASP A 175 15.67 19.22 -0.67
N GLU A 176 14.90 18.29 -0.11
CA GLU A 176 13.44 18.33 -0.10
C GLU A 176 12.89 19.49 0.73
N THR A 177 13.64 19.94 1.75
CA THR A 177 13.23 21.04 2.63
C THR A 177 13.42 22.41 1.98
N LYS A 178 14.31 22.53 0.99
CA LYS A 178 14.60 23.77 0.28
C LYS A 178 13.91 23.88 -1.06
N CYS A 179 13.59 22.75 -1.70
CA CYS A 179 13.05 22.73 -3.04
C CYS A 179 11.60 23.26 -3.07
N THR A 180 11.37 24.33 -3.81
CA THR A 180 10.04 24.93 -3.99
C THR A 180 9.23 24.33 -5.15
N GLY A 181 9.80 23.37 -5.89
CA GLY A 181 9.13 22.77 -7.05
C GLY A 181 8.92 23.71 -8.24
N CYS A 182 9.70 24.78 -8.35
CA CYS A 182 9.53 25.81 -9.40
C CYS A 182 9.84 25.32 -10.83
N GLY A 183 10.60 24.23 -11.00
CA GLY A 183 10.89 23.63 -12.31
C GLY A 183 12.03 24.26 -13.10
N LEU A 184 12.64 25.37 -12.67
CA LEU A 184 13.74 26.03 -13.40
C LEU A 184 14.93 25.11 -13.70
N CYS A 185 15.30 24.26 -12.75
CA CYS A 185 16.36 23.25 -12.92
C CYS A 185 16.00 22.24 -14.01
N THR A 186 14.73 21.87 -14.14
CA THR A 186 14.23 21.01 -15.20
C THR A 186 14.32 21.72 -16.55
N GLU A 187 13.84 22.95 -16.69
CA GLU A 187 13.86 23.69 -17.95
C GLU A 187 15.27 23.94 -18.49
N LYS A 188 16.24 24.18 -17.62
CA LYS A 188 17.61 24.52 -18.02
C LYS A 188 18.53 23.31 -18.15
N CYS A 189 18.08 22.11 -17.78
CA CYS A 189 18.89 20.89 -17.90
C CYS A 189 19.22 20.60 -19.38
N PRO A 190 20.51 20.45 -19.76
CA PRO A 190 20.90 20.19 -21.14
C PRO A 190 20.59 18.75 -21.60
N GLN A 191 20.44 17.81 -20.68
CA GLN A 191 20.09 16.42 -20.98
C GLN A 191 18.61 16.29 -21.25
N LYS A 192 18.22 16.16 -22.54
CA LYS A 192 16.84 16.20 -23.01
C LYS A 192 16.32 14.88 -23.58
N ARG A 193 17.17 13.85 -23.63
CA ARG A 193 16.84 12.57 -24.29
C ARG A 193 16.79 11.42 -23.27
N VAL A 194 16.09 11.64 -22.17
CA VAL A 194 15.84 10.60 -21.18
C VAL A 194 14.42 10.08 -21.41
N PRO A 195 14.20 8.77 -21.58
CA PRO A 195 12.86 8.23 -21.72
C PRO A 195 11.97 8.69 -20.56
N ASN A 196 10.77 9.12 -20.85
CA ASN A 196 9.82 9.60 -19.85
C ASN A 196 8.97 8.42 -19.34
N GLU A 197 9.26 7.92 -18.18
CA GLU A 197 8.54 6.79 -17.57
C GLU A 197 7.09 7.16 -17.26
N PHE A 198 6.81 8.41 -16.94
CA PHE A 198 5.45 8.88 -16.71
C PHE A 198 4.58 8.71 -17.96
N ASN A 199 5.15 8.96 -19.10
CA ASN A 199 4.47 8.81 -20.40
C ASN A 199 4.85 7.52 -21.13
N LEU A 200 5.18 6.46 -20.37
CA LEU A 200 5.50 5.11 -20.87
C LEU A 200 6.60 5.08 -21.95
N GLY A 201 7.50 6.05 -21.94
CA GLY A 201 8.58 6.17 -22.92
C GLY A 201 8.16 6.75 -24.29
N MET A 202 6.91 7.22 -24.44
CA MET A 202 6.42 7.79 -25.68
C MET A 202 7.00 9.18 -25.99
N ASP A 203 7.55 9.84 -24.98
CA ASP A 203 8.28 11.09 -25.11
C ASP A 203 9.58 11.07 -24.27
N ASN A 204 10.29 12.20 -24.26
CA ASN A 204 11.50 12.34 -23.49
C ASN A 204 11.33 13.40 -22.40
N ARG A 205 11.88 13.10 -21.23
CA ARG A 205 12.11 14.03 -20.13
C ARG A 205 13.56 14.49 -20.05
N ARG A 206 13.87 15.32 -19.09
CA ARG A 206 15.24 15.73 -18.78
C ARG A 206 15.80 14.91 -17.64
N ALA A 207 17.13 14.92 -17.46
CA ALA A 207 17.77 14.22 -16.35
C ALA A 207 17.37 14.82 -14.98
N VAL A 208 17.07 16.10 -14.91
CA VAL A 208 16.41 16.72 -13.76
C VAL A 208 14.93 16.86 -14.11
N TYR A 209 14.05 16.33 -13.30
CA TYR A 209 12.64 16.29 -13.63
C TYR A 209 11.72 16.35 -12.39
N ILE A 210 10.51 16.79 -12.60
CA ILE A 210 9.35 16.60 -11.75
C ILE A 210 8.40 15.72 -12.57
N PRO A 211 7.90 14.58 -12.05
CA PRO A 211 7.19 13.60 -12.87
C PRO A 211 5.98 14.18 -13.62
N PHE A 212 5.19 15.02 -12.94
CA PHE A 212 4.03 15.72 -13.55
C PHE A 212 3.67 16.97 -12.73
N ALA A 213 2.81 17.82 -13.25
CA ALA A 213 2.54 19.14 -12.67
C ALA A 213 1.92 19.12 -11.27
N GLN A 214 1.06 18.11 -10.99
CA GLN A 214 0.37 17.92 -9.71
C GLN A 214 1.11 16.94 -8.77
N ALA A 215 2.40 16.70 -8.99
CA ALA A 215 3.21 15.80 -8.17
C ALA A 215 3.16 16.17 -6.68
N VAL A 216 3.05 15.15 -5.82
CA VAL A 216 3.07 15.27 -4.36
C VAL A 216 4.06 14.24 -3.80
N PRO A 217 5.14 14.65 -3.11
CA PRO A 217 5.62 16.03 -3.03
C PRO A 217 6.06 16.57 -4.40
N LYS A 218 5.89 17.86 -4.64
CA LYS A 218 6.34 18.53 -5.86
C LYS A 218 7.81 18.93 -5.75
N ILE A 219 8.70 17.96 -5.83
CA ILE A 219 10.14 18.12 -5.65
C ILE A 219 10.86 17.59 -6.89
N ALA A 220 11.85 18.33 -7.37
CA ALA A 220 12.69 17.86 -8.46
C ALA A 220 13.52 16.65 -8.03
N THR A 221 13.78 15.77 -8.98
CA THR A 221 14.65 14.60 -8.81
C THR A 221 15.68 14.59 -9.92
N ILE A 222 16.93 14.24 -9.62
CA ILE A 222 18.00 14.10 -10.60
C ILE A 222 18.21 12.61 -10.86
N ASP A 223 18.11 12.22 -12.10
CA ASP A 223 18.37 10.86 -12.56
C ASP A 223 19.89 10.65 -12.68
N PRO A 224 20.51 9.80 -11.85
CA PRO A 224 21.96 9.60 -11.84
C PRO A 224 22.47 8.95 -13.13
N ASP A 225 21.65 8.13 -13.79
CA ASP A 225 22.04 7.40 -15.00
C ASP A 225 22.12 8.30 -16.24
N TYR A 226 21.53 9.48 -16.18
CA TYR A 226 21.54 10.45 -17.30
C TYR A 226 22.16 11.79 -16.95
N CYS A 227 22.47 12.06 -15.68
CA CYS A 227 23.03 13.33 -15.25
C CYS A 227 24.52 13.43 -15.55
N ASN A 228 24.93 14.38 -16.41
CA ASN A 228 26.33 14.59 -16.71
C ASN A 228 27.17 14.99 -15.49
N MET A 229 26.61 15.71 -14.52
CA MET A 229 27.33 16.08 -13.30
C MET A 229 27.64 14.86 -12.43
N LEU A 230 26.66 13.98 -12.23
CA LEU A 230 26.81 12.76 -11.42
C LEU A 230 27.70 11.72 -12.12
N LYS A 231 27.66 11.64 -13.45
CA LYS A 231 28.46 10.69 -14.24
C LYS A 231 29.91 11.11 -14.40
N ASN A 232 30.20 12.36 -14.69
CA ASN A 232 31.52 12.79 -15.11
C ASN A 232 31.97 14.15 -14.54
N GLY A 233 31.21 14.77 -13.67
CA GLY A 233 31.51 16.07 -13.06
C GLY A 233 31.45 17.28 -13.99
N LYS A 234 31.04 17.12 -15.25
CA LYS A 234 31.13 18.17 -16.29
C LYS A 234 29.80 18.90 -16.53
N CYS A 235 29.10 19.25 -15.47
CA CYS A 235 27.87 20.04 -15.56
C CYS A 235 27.68 20.81 -14.24
N GLY A 236 26.54 21.37 -13.98
CA GLY A 236 26.23 22.12 -12.75
C GLY A 236 25.15 23.17 -13.02
N VAL A 237 24.52 23.11 -14.20
CA VAL A 237 23.53 24.12 -14.63
C VAL A 237 22.36 24.19 -13.64
N CYS A 238 21.81 23.05 -13.21
CA CYS A 238 20.69 23.02 -12.26
C CYS A 238 21.04 23.68 -10.92
N ALA A 239 22.26 23.50 -10.40
CA ALA A 239 22.70 24.16 -9.17
C ALA A 239 22.85 25.69 -9.36
N LYS A 240 23.34 26.12 -10.53
CA LYS A 240 23.51 27.56 -10.83
C LYS A 240 22.18 28.31 -10.94
N VAL A 241 21.13 27.66 -11.45
CA VAL A 241 19.82 28.30 -11.65
C VAL A 241 18.88 28.11 -10.44
N CYS A 242 19.25 27.29 -9.47
CA CYS A 242 18.43 27.06 -8.29
C CYS A 242 18.60 28.18 -7.27
N THR A 243 17.65 29.10 -7.25
CA THR A 243 17.66 30.24 -6.31
C THR A 243 17.49 29.80 -4.85
N ALA A 244 16.83 28.66 -4.61
CA ALA A 244 16.67 28.07 -3.27
C ALA A 244 17.90 27.28 -2.79
N GLY A 245 18.93 27.08 -3.64
CA GLY A 245 20.14 26.32 -3.29
C GLY A 245 19.85 24.86 -2.91
N ALA A 246 18.81 24.26 -3.48
CA ALA A 246 18.34 22.93 -3.11
C ALA A 246 19.11 21.76 -3.75
N ILE A 247 20.01 22.02 -4.71
CA ILE A 247 20.72 20.95 -5.41
C ILE A 247 21.91 20.46 -4.59
N ASP A 248 21.95 19.17 -4.29
CA ASP A 248 23.02 18.49 -3.57
C ASP A 248 23.47 17.22 -4.29
N TYR A 249 24.53 17.31 -5.08
CA TYR A 249 25.10 16.16 -5.79
C TYR A 249 25.81 15.14 -4.90
N LYS A 250 26.03 15.46 -3.60
CA LYS A 250 26.69 14.58 -2.63
C LYS A 250 25.69 13.76 -1.80
N GLN A 251 24.39 13.99 -1.99
CA GLN A 251 23.34 13.26 -1.29
C GLN A 251 23.52 11.76 -1.50
N LYS A 252 23.31 10.99 -0.45
CA LYS A 252 23.36 9.51 -0.46
C LYS A 252 22.01 8.95 -0.05
N ASP A 253 21.79 7.69 -0.39
CA ASP A 253 20.66 6.94 0.13
C ASP A 253 20.71 6.93 1.66
N GLN A 254 19.53 7.02 2.28
CA GLN A 254 19.35 7.01 3.73
C GLN A 254 18.54 5.79 4.14
N ILE A 255 18.88 5.24 5.29
CA ILE A 255 18.10 4.17 5.92
C ILE A 255 17.30 4.79 7.07
N VAL A 256 16.01 4.52 7.05
CA VAL A 256 15.03 4.94 8.05
C VAL A 256 14.32 3.73 8.62
#